data_6e6a748655578bd166ca902054a97db0
#
_entry.id   6e6a748655578bd166ca902054a97db0
#
_cell.length_a   1.000
_cell.length_b   1.000
_cell.length_c   1.000
_cell.angle_alpha   90.00
_cell.angle_beta   90.00
_cell.angle_gamma   90.00
#
_symmetry.space_group_name_H-M   'P 1'
#
loop_
_entity.id
_entity.type
_entity.pdbx_description
1 polymer ?
#
loop_
_entity_poly.entity_id
_entity_poly.type
_entity_poly.pdbx_seq_one_letter_code
_entity_poly.pdbx_strand_id
1 'polypeptide(L)'
;MPNFLKIIENYFILYSRVFWIIISFLSIILAVIFLFIGLNKFYFSQESSQGLKIPKWNKIESKIFPPRIQNEKIKDEKNMQIIEDGRDLKLPVNEVTNLMLSIHKNFQDTSSNLSNIKFEITLRSLDNYLYYNKIKVFNVEKSELRQVLRGMIDLFESAFKTKKFIKIGNYNDRLDTVYLAIDYYFIEINKQKKSLEAEQYNIEIQNASNKAQGLVYFTFATYFIICFITLVLFIVIFRVESHLKSISKK
;
A
#
# COMPACT_ATOMS: atom_id res chain seq x y z
N MET A 1 30.82 -38.94 62.18
CA MET A 1 30.92 -38.46 60.80
C MET A 1 29.83 -38.92 59.85
N PRO A 2 29.24 -40.17 59.88
CA PRO A 2 28.24 -40.59 58.89
C PRO A 2 26.91 -39.80 58.90
N ASN A 3 26.50 -39.22 60.01
CA ASN A 3 25.23 -38.50 60.12
C ASN A 3 25.29 -37.11 59.45
N PHE A 4 26.45 -36.43 59.44
CA PHE A 4 26.60 -35.10 58.81
C PHE A 4 26.52 -35.18 57.31
N LEU A 5 27.13 -36.17 56.67
CA LEU A 5 27.02 -36.41 55.23
C LEU A 5 25.61 -36.70 54.79
N LYS A 6 24.85 -37.48 55.57
CA LYS A 6 23.42 -37.75 55.30
C LYS A 6 22.54 -36.52 55.40
N ILE A 7 22.83 -35.61 56.30
CA ILE A 7 22.11 -34.34 56.44
C ILE A 7 22.36 -33.48 55.21
N ILE A 8 23.60 -33.33 54.77
CA ILE A 8 23.96 -32.54 53.56
C ILE A 8 23.30 -33.15 52.32
N GLU A 9 23.32 -34.47 52.15
CA GLU A 9 22.69 -35.16 51.02
C GLU A 9 21.18 -34.89 50.96
N ASN A 10 20.50 -34.95 52.12
CA ASN A 10 19.06 -34.67 52.20
C ASN A 10 18.70 -33.22 51.85
N TYR A 11 19.49 -32.27 52.33
CA TYR A 11 19.30 -30.84 51.98
C TYR A 11 19.59 -30.61 50.47
N PHE A 12 20.65 -31.18 49.93
CA PHE A 12 20.97 -31.07 48.52
C PHE A 12 19.84 -31.63 47.63
N ILE A 13 19.31 -32.77 47.97
CA ILE A 13 18.17 -33.36 47.24
C ILE A 13 16.90 -32.48 47.33
N LEU A 14 16.63 -31.90 48.51
CA LEU A 14 15.49 -31.01 48.71
C LEU A 14 15.67 -29.72 47.88
N TYR A 15 16.78 -29.06 47.96
CA TYR A 15 17.08 -27.82 47.19
C TYR A 15 17.11 -28.09 45.70
N SER A 16 17.65 -29.21 45.26
CA SER A 16 17.65 -29.61 43.86
C SER A 16 16.23 -29.79 43.35
N ARG A 17 15.34 -30.42 44.09
CA ARG A 17 13.93 -30.58 43.70
C ARG A 17 13.20 -29.24 43.55
N VAL A 18 13.34 -28.37 44.54
CA VAL A 18 12.73 -27.04 44.50
C VAL A 18 13.25 -26.24 43.31
N PHE A 19 14.56 -26.26 43.06
CA PHE A 19 15.19 -25.62 41.94
C PHE A 19 14.63 -26.09 40.59
N TRP A 20 14.52 -27.40 40.37
CA TRP A 20 13.96 -27.96 39.15
C TRP A 20 12.48 -27.63 38.94
N ILE A 21 11.70 -27.56 40.00
CA ILE A 21 10.29 -27.14 39.95
C ILE A 21 10.20 -25.68 39.51
N ILE A 22 11.03 -24.80 40.06
CA ILE A 22 11.05 -23.36 39.69
C ILE A 22 11.43 -23.19 38.23
N ILE A 23 12.50 -23.87 37.76
CA ILE A 23 12.93 -23.81 36.37
C ILE A 23 11.86 -24.31 35.41
N SER A 24 11.22 -25.42 35.78
CA SER A 24 10.09 -25.98 35.02
C SER A 24 8.96 -24.98 34.89
N PHE A 25 8.57 -24.32 35.97
CA PHE A 25 7.51 -23.31 35.95
C PHE A 25 7.90 -22.07 35.12
N LEU A 26 9.15 -21.63 35.21
CA LEU A 26 9.67 -20.53 34.42
C LEU A 26 9.66 -20.87 32.91
N SER A 27 10.02 -22.10 32.57
CA SER A 27 10.04 -22.59 31.19
C SER A 27 8.66 -22.53 30.55
N ILE A 28 7.59 -22.92 31.25
CA ILE A 28 6.24 -22.85 30.68
C ILE A 28 5.74 -21.41 30.55
N ILE A 29 6.09 -20.52 31.48
CA ILE A 29 5.78 -19.10 31.38
C ILE A 29 6.43 -18.48 30.14
N LEU A 30 7.72 -18.77 29.93
CA LEU A 30 8.44 -18.30 28.73
C LEU A 30 7.83 -18.86 27.45
N ALA A 31 7.44 -20.13 27.43
CA ALA A 31 6.76 -20.71 26.29
C ALA A 31 5.47 -19.97 25.93
N VAL A 32 4.65 -19.64 26.92
CA VAL A 32 3.39 -18.88 26.72
C VAL A 32 3.68 -17.47 26.20
N ILE A 33 4.67 -16.78 26.76
CA ILE A 33 5.07 -15.44 26.30
C ILE A 33 5.53 -15.46 24.84
N PHE A 34 6.43 -16.38 24.48
CA PHE A 34 6.91 -16.51 23.11
C PHE A 34 5.81 -16.92 22.13
N LEU A 35 4.90 -17.78 22.54
CA LEU A 35 3.74 -18.17 21.74
C LEU A 35 2.84 -16.95 21.46
N PHE A 36 2.57 -16.13 22.47
CA PHE A 36 1.75 -14.94 22.33
C PHE A 36 2.40 -13.90 21.40
N ILE A 37 3.71 -13.65 21.57
CA ILE A 37 4.49 -12.75 20.69
C ILE A 37 4.47 -13.28 19.25
N GLY A 38 4.69 -14.60 19.09
CA GLY A 38 4.68 -15.26 17.78
C GLY A 38 3.35 -15.13 17.07
N LEU A 39 2.23 -15.37 17.77
CA LEU A 39 0.87 -15.20 17.24
C LEU A 39 0.63 -13.74 16.81
N ASN A 40 0.99 -12.79 17.65
CA ASN A 40 0.82 -11.37 17.34
C ASN A 40 1.58 -11.00 16.06
N LYS A 41 2.87 -11.38 15.95
CA LYS A 41 3.68 -11.11 14.76
C LYS A 41 3.18 -11.82 13.50
N PHE A 42 2.62 -13.03 13.63
CA PHE A 42 2.20 -13.86 12.51
C PHE A 42 0.85 -13.41 11.94
N TYR A 43 -0.12 -13.05 12.78
CA TYR A 43 -1.49 -12.77 12.37
C TYR A 43 -1.79 -11.28 12.17
N PHE A 44 -1.11 -10.38 12.87
CA PHE A 44 -1.31 -8.94 12.67
C PHE A 44 -0.46 -8.45 11.49
N SER A 45 -1.05 -8.48 10.28
CA SER A 45 -0.52 -7.85 9.09
C SER A 45 -0.99 -6.41 8.99
N GLN A 46 -0.10 -5.50 8.59
CA GLN A 46 -0.48 -4.15 8.20
C GLN A 46 -1.16 -4.17 6.84
N GLU A 47 -2.28 -3.46 6.72
CA GLU A 47 -2.94 -3.20 5.44
C GLU A 47 -2.71 -1.74 5.02
N SER A 48 -2.49 -1.53 3.73
CA SER A 48 -2.46 -0.18 3.18
C SER A 48 -3.89 0.36 3.11
N SER A 49 -4.16 1.45 3.82
CA SER A 49 -5.47 2.12 3.82
C SER A 49 -5.54 3.31 2.86
N GLN A 50 -4.46 3.61 2.16
CA GLN A 50 -4.41 4.79 1.29
C GLN A 50 -4.92 4.46 -0.11
N GLY A 51 -6.05 5.08 -0.49
CA GLY A 51 -6.54 5.08 -1.86
C GLY A 51 -5.91 6.20 -2.70
N LEU A 52 -6.09 6.10 -4.02
CA LEU A 52 -5.63 7.10 -4.98
C LEU A 52 -6.31 8.45 -4.69
N LYS A 53 -5.52 9.52 -4.48
CA LYS A 53 -6.02 10.87 -4.22
C LYS A 53 -6.09 11.65 -5.53
N ILE A 54 -7.27 12.11 -5.89
CA ILE A 54 -7.49 12.88 -7.12
C ILE A 54 -6.86 14.28 -7.00
N PRO A 55 -6.01 14.70 -7.94
CA PRO A 55 -5.41 16.05 -7.94
C PRO A 55 -6.46 17.12 -8.14
N LYS A 56 -6.40 18.20 -7.34
CA LYS A 56 -7.26 19.37 -7.48
C LYS A 56 -6.65 20.38 -8.46
N TRP A 57 -7.50 21.22 -9.08
CA TRP A 57 -7.07 22.22 -10.05
C TRP A 57 -5.96 23.15 -9.53
N ASN A 58 -6.05 23.63 -8.29
CA ASN A 58 -5.06 24.55 -7.73
C ASN A 58 -3.62 23.98 -7.76
N LYS A 59 -3.46 22.66 -7.63
CA LYS A 59 -2.16 21.97 -7.70
C LYS A 59 -1.63 21.95 -9.16
N ILE A 60 -2.52 21.79 -10.12
CA ILE A 60 -2.19 21.75 -11.55
C ILE A 60 -2.01 23.15 -12.11
N GLU A 61 -2.86 24.09 -11.70
CA GLU A 61 -2.79 25.49 -12.08
C GLU A 61 -1.43 26.11 -11.82
N SER A 62 -0.83 25.83 -10.67
CA SER A 62 0.50 26.34 -10.31
C SER A 62 1.62 25.84 -11.23
N LYS A 63 1.43 24.70 -11.90
CA LYS A 63 2.38 24.13 -12.88
C LYS A 63 2.15 24.67 -14.29
N ILE A 64 0.90 24.95 -14.65
CA ILE A 64 0.54 25.50 -15.97
C ILE A 64 0.83 27.00 -16.02
N PHE A 65 0.53 27.72 -14.94
CA PHE A 65 0.75 29.14 -14.78
C PHE A 65 1.77 29.44 -13.69
N PRO A 66 3.06 29.10 -13.87
CA PRO A 66 4.06 29.36 -12.85
C PRO A 66 4.14 30.88 -12.59
N PRO A 67 4.36 31.33 -11.36
CA PRO A 67 4.71 32.69 -11.07
C PRO A 67 5.97 33.01 -11.90
N ARG A 68 5.90 33.99 -12.78
CA ARG A 68 6.90 34.33 -13.81
C ARG A 68 8.34 34.12 -13.32
N ILE A 69 8.93 33.00 -13.64
CA ILE A 69 10.38 32.80 -13.76
C ILE A 69 10.57 32.32 -15.20
N GLN A 70 11.49 33.00 -15.89
CA GLN A 70 11.69 32.91 -17.32
C GLN A 70 12.00 31.48 -17.81
N ASN A 71 11.39 31.16 -18.97
CA ASN A 71 11.89 30.35 -20.07
C ASN A 71 12.51 28.97 -19.77
N GLU A 72 11.70 27.95 -19.94
CA GLU A 72 12.14 26.78 -20.68
C GLU A 72 11.01 26.31 -21.60
N LYS A 73 11.23 26.45 -22.90
CA LYS A 73 10.39 25.87 -23.93
C LYS A 73 10.58 24.35 -23.93
N ILE A 74 9.62 23.62 -23.41
CA ILE A 74 9.52 22.20 -23.65
C ILE A 74 9.05 22.04 -25.10
N LYS A 75 9.99 21.75 -25.98
CA LYS A 75 9.72 21.20 -27.31
C LYS A 75 9.59 19.70 -27.16
N ASP A 76 8.37 19.19 -27.01
CA ASP A 76 8.10 17.80 -27.26
C ASP A 76 7.55 17.63 -28.67
N GLU A 77 8.33 16.93 -29.49
CA GLU A 77 7.97 16.52 -30.84
C GLU A 77 6.78 15.55 -30.78
N LYS A 78 5.67 15.99 -31.38
CA LYS A 78 4.46 15.18 -31.59
C LYS A 78 4.68 14.23 -32.76
N ASN A 79 5.14 13.02 -32.50
CA ASN A 79 4.99 11.90 -33.43
C ASN A 79 3.63 11.23 -33.19
N MET A 80 2.64 11.68 -33.95
CA MET A 80 1.33 11.04 -34.06
C MET A 80 1.43 9.84 -35.00
N GLN A 81 1.68 8.65 -34.49
CA GLN A 81 1.37 7.41 -35.20
C GLN A 81 -0.06 7.01 -34.90
N ILE A 82 -0.90 7.09 -35.92
CA ILE A 82 -2.25 6.53 -35.93
C ILE A 82 -2.11 5.02 -36.03
N ILE A 83 -2.32 4.32 -34.91
CA ILE A 83 -2.48 2.87 -34.89
C ILE A 83 -3.95 2.58 -34.69
N GLU A 84 -4.63 2.19 -35.76
CA GLU A 84 -5.93 1.53 -35.70
C GLU A 84 -5.71 0.12 -35.13
N ASP A 85 -6.05 -0.09 -33.87
CA ASP A 85 -6.28 -1.45 -33.39
C ASP A 85 -7.14 -1.53 -32.12
N GLY A 86 -8.19 -2.37 -32.19
CA GLY A 86 -8.80 -3.10 -31.11
C GLY A 86 -9.41 -2.31 -29.94
N ARG A 87 -10.63 -1.77 -30.13
CA ARG A 87 -11.44 -1.19 -29.03
C ARG A 87 -12.03 -2.27 -28.13
N ASP A 88 -11.22 -3.01 -27.42
CA ASP A 88 -11.68 -4.02 -26.45
C ASP A 88 -11.81 -3.52 -25.00
N LEU A 89 -11.45 -2.29 -24.72
CA LEU A 89 -11.76 -1.63 -23.47
C LEU A 89 -13.08 -0.91 -23.63
N LYS A 90 -14.18 -1.49 -23.13
CA LYS A 90 -15.42 -0.77 -22.85
C LYS A 90 -15.14 0.24 -21.74
N LEU A 91 -14.43 1.31 -22.10
CA LEU A 91 -14.34 2.50 -21.27
C LEU A 91 -15.75 2.94 -20.92
N PRO A 92 -15.98 3.53 -19.76
CA PRO A 92 -17.20 4.24 -19.49
C PRO A 92 -17.29 5.41 -20.46
N VAL A 93 -17.74 5.10 -21.68
CA VAL A 93 -17.89 6.04 -22.82
C VAL A 93 -18.62 7.30 -22.39
N ASN A 94 -19.57 7.14 -21.47
CA ASN A 94 -20.38 8.24 -20.93
C ASN A 94 -19.55 9.26 -20.15
N GLU A 95 -18.55 8.83 -19.33
CA GLU A 95 -17.73 9.77 -18.55
C GLU A 95 -16.77 10.55 -19.44
N VAL A 96 -16.17 9.90 -20.44
CA VAL A 96 -15.31 10.59 -21.43
C VAL A 96 -16.14 11.54 -22.28
N THR A 97 -17.32 11.12 -22.73
CA THR A 97 -18.24 11.99 -23.50
C THR A 97 -18.70 13.19 -22.68
N ASN A 98 -19.02 13.02 -21.40
CA ASN A 98 -19.38 14.13 -20.51
C ASN A 98 -18.22 15.10 -20.30
N LEU A 99 -16.99 14.60 -20.17
CA LEU A 99 -15.79 15.45 -20.11
C LEU A 99 -15.65 16.28 -21.38
N MET A 100 -15.77 15.65 -22.55
CA MET A 100 -15.65 16.35 -23.84
C MET A 100 -16.74 17.40 -24.04
N LEU A 101 -17.99 17.10 -23.63
CA LEU A 101 -19.09 18.05 -23.66
C LEU A 101 -18.87 19.22 -22.70
N SER A 102 -18.32 18.97 -21.51
CA SER A 102 -17.96 20.05 -20.56
C SER A 102 -16.88 20.97 -21.13
N ILE A 103 -15.84 20.41 -21.72
CA ILE A 103 -14.79 21.17 -22.40
C ILE A 103 -15.38 21.99 -23.54
N HIS A 104 -16.23 21.38 -24.38
CA HIS A 104 -16.87 22.04 -25.50
C HIS A 104 -17.76 23.22 -25.07
N LYS A 105 -18.65 23.01 -24.12
CA LYS A 105 -19.53 24.05 -23.60
C LYS A 105 -18.76 25.28 -23.13
N ASN A 106 -17.66 25.09 -22.43
CA ASN A 106 -16.82 26.19 -21.96
C ASN A 106 -16.04 26.89 -23.09
N PHE A 107 -15.76 26.23 -24.21
CA PHE A 107 -15.19 26.85 -25.40
C PHE A 107 -16.23 27.61 -26.22
N GLN A 108 -17.46 27.10 -26.30
CA GLN A 108 -18.55 27.72 -27.07
C GLN A 108 -18.98 29.06 -26.49
N ASP A 109 -19.04 29.18 -25.17
CA ASP A 109 -19.41 30.45 -24.49
C ASP A 109 -18.40 31.61 -24.76
N THR A 110 -17.24 31.29 -25.31
CA THR A 110 -16.15 32.29 -25.52
C THR A 110 -15.78 32.54 -26.97
N SER A 111 -16.30 31.76 -27.92
CA SER A 111 -16.02 31.90 -29.35
C SER A 111 -17.23 31.59 -30.20
N SER A 112 -18.05 32.62 -30.43
CA SER A 112 -19.27 32.54 -31.25
C SER A 112 -19.07 32.14 -32.72
N ASN A 113 -17.83 31.96 -33.18
CA ASN A 113 -17.48 31.81 -34.60
C ASN A 113 -16.79 30.48 -34.95
N LEU A 114 -16.80 29.46 -34.08
CA LEU A 114 -16.25 28.15 -34.47
C LEU A 114 -17.27 27.40 -35.34
N SER A 115 -16.86 27.02 -36.56
CA SER A 115 -17.66 26.14 -37.38
C SER A 115 -17.81 24.76 -36.72
N ASN A 116 -18.98 24.14 -36.79
CA ASN A 116 -19.27 22.82 -36.23
C ASN A 116 -18.23 21.77 -36.65
N ILE A 117 -17.68 21.84 -37.84
CA ILE A 117 -16.64 20.96 -38.37
C ILE A 117 -15.35 21.07 -37.55
N LYS A 118 -14.93 22.27 -37.22
CA LYS A 118 -13.69 22.51 -36.45
C LYS A 118 -13.82 21.99 -35.02
N PHE A 119 -15.02 22.04 -34.48
CA PHE A 119 -15.36 21.48 -33.18
C PHE A 119 -15.31 19.95 -33.16
N GLU A 120 -15.95 19.27 -34.12
CA GLU A 120 -15.92 17.80 -34.22
C GLU A 120 -14.51 17.24 -34.35
N ILE A 121 -13.65 17.90 -35.15
CA ILE A 121 -12.23 17.52 -35.27
C ILE A 121 -11.51 17.68 -33.94
N THR A 122 -11.77 18.76 -33.21
CA THR A 122 -11.15 18.99 -31.89
C THR A 122 -11.58 17.96 -30.86
N LEU A 123 -12.86 17.62 -30.80
CA LEU A 123 -13.38 16.56 -29.92
C LEU A 123 -12.74 15.22 -30.23
N ARG A 124 -12.69 14.85 -31.52
CA ARG A 124 -12.05 13.59 -31.94
C ARG A 124 -10.58 13.58 -31.60
N SER A 125 -9.88 14.69 -31.74
CA SER A 125 -8.46 14.80 -31.38
C SER A 125 -8.22 14.67 -29.88
N LEU A 126 -9.05 15.30 -29.05
CA LEU A 126 -9.00 15.17 -27.59
C LEU A 126 -9.34 13.74 -27.12
N ASP A 127 -10.37 13.13 -27.71
CA ASP A 127 -10.77 11.76 -27.40
C ASP A 127 -9.63 10.77 -27.71
N ASN A 128 -9.04 10.88 -28.90
CA ASN A 128 -7.88 10.07 -29.29
C ASN A 128 -6.68 10.31 -28.38
N TYR A 129 -6.40 11.57 -28.05
CA TYR A 129 -5.29 11.90 -27.16
C TYR A 129 -5.47 11.30 -25.77
N LEU A 130 -6.66 11.44 -25.16
CA LEU A 130 -6.96 10.81 -23.87
C LEU A 130 -6.84 9.30 -23.94
N TYR A 131 -7.46 8.70 -24.93
CA TYR A 131 -7.50 7.24 -25.05
C TYR A 131 -6.10 6.64 -25.26
N TYR A 132 -5.43 7.05 -26.33
CA TYR A 132 -4.17 6.40 -26.73
C TYR A 132 -2.97 6.83 -25.87
N ASN A 133 -2.88 8.11 -25.51
CA ASN A 133 -1.68 8.61 -24.82
C ASN A 133 -1.79 8.55 -23.30
N LYS A 134 -3.01 8.46 -22.75
CA LYS A 134 -3.20 8.49 -21.31
C LYS A 134 -3.84 7.22 -20.77
N ILE A 135 -5.04 6.88 -21.24
CA ILE A 135 -5.81 5.77 -20.66
C ILE A 135 -5.19 4.41 -20.98
N LYS A 136 -4.80 4.18 -22.23
CA LYS A 136 -4.17 2.91 -22.65
C LYS A 136 -2.83 2.68 -21.94
N VAL A 137 -2.08 3.74 -21.68
CA VAL A 137 -0.77 3.68 -20.99
C VAL A 137 -0.94 3.53 -19.48
N PHE A 138 -2.07 3.98 -18.93
CA PHE A 138 -2.28 4.04 -17.49
C PHE A 138 -2.54 2.68 -16.84
N ASN A 139 -2.91 1.67 -17.61
CA ASN A 139 -3.10 0.26 -17.21
C ASN A 139 -3.65 0.08 -15.77
N VAL A 140 -4.86 0.55 -15.52
CA VAL A 140 -5.56 0.47 -14.23
C VAL A 140 -6.85 -0.31 -14.33
N GLU A 141 -7.34 -0.76 -13.19
CA GLU A 141 -8.67 -1.35 -13.08
C GLU A 141 -9.77 -0.37 -13.48
N LYS A 142 -10.88 -0.90 -14.02
CA LYS A 142 -12.02 -0.09 -14.48
C LYS A 142 -12.59 0.82 -13.39
N SER A 143 -12.56 0.39 -12.14
CA SER A 143 -13.02 1.17 -10.97
C SER A 143 -12.18 2.40 -10.74
N GLU A 144 -10.85 2.25 -10.73
CA GLU A 144 -9.90 3.35 -10.57
C GLU A 144 -9.96 4.31 -11.76
N LEU A 145 -10.05 3.76 -12.98
CA LEU A 145 -10.18 4.59 -14.18
C LEU A 145 -11.43 5.48 -14.13
N ARG A 146 -12.56 4.95 -13.65
CA ARG A 146 -13.77 5.74 -13.49
C ARG A 146 -13.58 6.87 -12.48
N GLN A 147 -12.90 6.61 -11.36
CA GLN A 147 -12.57 7.63 -10.38
C GLN A 147 -11.65 8.72 -10.95
N VAL A 148 -10.64 8.31 -11.72
CA VAL A 148 -9.70 9.23 -12.38
C VAL A 148 -10.42 10.13 -13.39
N LEU A 149 -11.29 9.57 -14.22
CA LEU A 149 -12.06 10.33 -15.22
C LEU A 149 -13.05 11.30 -14.58
N ARG A 150 -13.77 10.90 -13.53
CA ARG A 150 -14.63 11.82 -12.77
C ARG A 150 -13.84 12.95 -12.14
N GLY A 151 -12.72 12.63 -11.51
CA GLY A 151 -11.84 13.66 -10.95
C GLY A 151 -11.28 14.64 -11.99
N MET A 152 -11.10 14.19 -13.24
CA MET A 152 -10.75 15.06 -14.35
C MET A 152 -11.89 16.02 -14.75
N ILE A 153 -13.14 15.56 -14.74
CA ILE A 153 -14.32 16.40 -14.96
C ILE A 153 -14.37 17.53 -13.91
N ASP A 154 -14.29 17.17 -12.62
CA ASP A 154 -14.29 18.13 -11.51
C ASP A 154 -13.14 19.12 -11.62
N LEU A 155 -11.97 18.65 -12.06
CA LEU A 155 -10.80 19.49 -12.29
C LEU A 155 -11.07 20.54 -13.36
N PHE A 156 -11.61 20.17 -14.52
CA PHE A 156 -11.90 21.09 -15.61
C PHE A 156 -13.06 22.02 -15.29
N GLU A 157 -14.09 21.57 -14.58
CA GLU A 157 -15.14 22.46 -14.08
C GLU A 157 -14.60 23.55 -13.16
N SER A 158 -13.59 23.20 -12.35
CA SER A 158 -12.89 24.16 -11.49
C SER A 158 -11.99 25.09 -12.32
N ALA A 159 -11.24 24.53 -13.28
CA ALA A 159 -10.32 25.26 -14.15
C ALA A 159 -11.01 26.37 -14.93
N PHE A 160 -12.13 26.06 -15.57
CA PHE A 160 -12.87 26.98 -16.42
C PHE A 160 -13.49 28.17 -15.67
N LYS A 161 -13.65 28.04 -14.34
CA LYS A 161 -14.11 29.14 -13.48
C LYS A 161 -12.99 30.06 -13.03
N THR A 162 -11.71 29.70 -13.30
CA THR A 162 -10.58 30.50 -12.82
C THR A 162 -10.32 31.73 -13.71
N LYS A 163 -10.00 32.86 -13.07
CA LYS A 163 -9.68 34.11 -13.79
C LYS A 163 -8.51 33.94 -14.76
N LYS A 164 -7.56 33.06 -14.46
CA LYS A 164 -6.39 32.83 -15.32
C LYS A 164 -6.78 32.12 -16.61
N PHE A 165 -7.63 31.11 -16.55
CA PHE A 165 -8.12 30.39 -17.72
C PHE A 165 -9.03 31.28 -18.58
N ILE A 166 -9.93 32.08 -17.97
CA ILE A 166 -10.84 33.02 -18.66
C ILE A 166 -10.07 34.07 -19.43
N LYS A 167 -8.94 34.53 -18.92
CA LYS A 167 -8.10 35.56 -19.57
C LYS A 167 -7.37 35.07 -20.82
N ILE A 168 -7.34 33.77 -21.09
CA ILE A 168 -6.76 33.23 -22.32
C ILE A 168 -7.69 33.60 -23.48
N GLY A 169 -7.31 34.58 -24.29
CA GLY A 169 -8.18 35.13 -25.32
C GLY A 169 -8.29 34.30 -26.58
N ASN A 170 -7.29 33.45 -26.88
CA ASN A 170 -7.23 32.67 -28.10
C ASN A 170 -7.70 31.22 -27.86
N TYR A 171 -8.48 30.67 -28.79
CA TYR A 171 -8.98 29.28 -28.74
C TYR A 171 -7.83 28.27 -28.71
N ASN A 172 -6.81 28.44 -29.56
CA ASN A 172 -5.70 27.48 -29.62
C ASN A 172 -4.90 27.47 -28.30
N ASP A 173 -4.65 28.63 -27.70
CA ASP A 173 -3.95 28.69 -26.40
C ASP A 173 -4.75 28.09 -25.29
N ARG A 174 -6.09 28.15 -25.32
CA ARG A 174 -6.97 27.43 -24.38
C ARG A 174 -6.90 25.92 -24.57
N LEU A 175 -6.93 25.50 -25.83
CA LEU A 175 -6.83 24.08 -26.17
C LEU A 175 -5.48 23.51 -25.72
N ASP A 176 -4.39 24.22 -25.97
CA ASP A 176 -3.05 23.83 -25.49
C ASP A 176 -2.99 23.78 -23.97
N THR A 177 -3.65 24.72 -23.29
CA THR A 177 -3.78 24.72 -21.83
C THR A 177 -4.54 23.48 -21.33
N VAL A 178 -5.58 23.05 -22.04
CA VAL A 178 -6.32 21.81 -21.73
C VAL A 178 -5.43 20.59 -21.88
N TYR A 179 -4.66 20.48 -22.98
CA TYR A 179 -3.72 19.38 -23.16
C TYR A 179 -2.66 19.34 -22.05
N LEU A 180 -2.08 20.48 -21.71
CA LEU A 180 -1.13 20.58 -20.60
C LEU A 180 -1.77 20.19 -19.27
N ALA A 181 -3.02 20.58 -19.02
CA ALA A 181 -3.73 20.22 -17.81
C ALA A 181 -3.95 18.70 -17.71
N ILE A 182 -4.32 18.07 -18.83
CA ILE A 182 -4.45 16.60 -18.93
C ILE A 182 -3.10 15.93 -18.62
N ASP A 183 -2.02 16.42 -19.23
CA ASP A 183 -0.68 15.88 -19.01
C ASP A 183 -0.26 15.95 -17.55
N TYR A 184 -0.34 17.12 -16.94
CA TYR A 184 0.01 17.29 -15.54
C TYR A 184 -0.89 16.49 -14.60
N TYR A 185 -2.17 16.34 -14.94
CA TYR A 185 -3.10 15.52 -14.18
C TYR A 185 -2.64 14.05 -14.15
N PHE A 186 -2.34 13.47 -15.32
CA PHE A 186 -1.87 12.08 -15.39
C PHE A 186 -0.46 11.90 -14.82
N ILE A 187 0.43 12.88 -14.96
CA ILE A 187 1.75 12.85 -14.30
C ILE A 187 1.57 12.76 -12.79
N GLU A 188 0.66 13.56 -12.22
CA GLU A 188 0.43 13.58 -10.78
C GLU A 188 -0.22 12.29 -10.28
N ILE A 189 -1.19 11.76 -11.03
CA ILE A 189 -1.81 10.46 -10.74
C ILE A 189 -0.77 9.33 -10.81
N ASN A 190 0.04 9.28 -11.86
CA ASN A 190 1.10 8.27 -12.00
C ASN A 190 2.14 8.34 -10.88
N LYS A 191 2.50 9.55 -10.45
CA LYS A 191 3.41 9.74 -9.31
C LYS A 191 2.82 9.17 -8.03
N GLN A 192 1.53 9.41 -7.78
CA GLN A 192 0.84 8.86 -6.61
C GLN A 192 0.73 7.34 -6.70
N LYS A 193 0.38 6.79 -7.87
CA LYS A 193 0.30 5.35 -8.08
C LYS A 193 1.63 4.66 -7.76
N LYS A 194 2.74 5.16 -8.30
CA LYS A 194 4.08 4.64 -7.99
C LYS A 194 4.42 4.74 -6.49
N SER A 195 3.99 5.81 -5.83
CA SER A 195 4.19 5.96 -4.37
C SER A 195 3.38 4.93 -3.59
N LEU A 196 2.12 4.68 -3.99
CA LEU A 196 1.27 3.65 -3.37
C LEU A 196 1.80 2.24 -3.61
N GLU A 197 2.26 1.94 -4.83
CA GLU A 197 2.88 0.65 -5.16
C GLU A 197 4.15 0.42 -4.32
N ALA A 198 4.99 1.45 -4.14
CA ALA A 198 6.17 1.37 -3.29
C ALA A 198 5.81 1.18 -1.81
N GLU A 199 4.75 1.84 -1.33
CA GLU A 199 4.24 1.67 0.04
C GLU A 199 3.69 0.26 0.24
N GLN A 200 2.89 -0.26 -0.69
CA GLN A 200 2.37 -1.63 -0.64
C GLN A 200 3.50 -2.66 -0.61
N TYR A 201 4.49 -2.49 -1.48
CA TYR A 201 5.67 -3.37 -1.49
C TYR A 201 6.43 -3.35 -0.16
N ASN A 202 6.61 -2.17 0.46
CA ASN A 202 7.23 -2.07 1.77
C ASN A 202 6.40 -2.75 2.87
N ILE A 203 5.07 -2.62 2.83
CA ILE A 203 4.15 -3.29 3.75
C ILE A 203 4.23 -4.81 3.57
N GLU A 204 4.27 -5.31 2.34
CA GLU A 204 4.43 -6.74 2.06
C GLU A 204 5.75 -7.29 2.61
N ILE A 205 6.87 -6.56 2.42
CA ILE A 205 8.18 -6.94 3.01
C ILE A 205 8.09 -6.96 4.54
N GLN A 206 7.50 -5.94 5.15
CA GLN A 206 7.34 -5.90 6.61
C GLN A 206 6.47 -7.05 7.11
N ASN A 207 5.37 -7.36 6.42
CA ASN A 207 4.49 -8.46 6.76
C ASN A 207 5.21 -9.82 6.62
N ALA A 208 6.00 -10.01 5.57
CA ALA A 208 6.82 -11.20 5.39
C ALA A 208 7.88 -11.32 6.51
N SER A 209 8.56 -10.22 6.85
CA SER A 209 9.52 -10.17 7.96
C SER A 209 8.86 -10.48 9.30
N ASN A 210 7.68 -9.90 9.58
CA ASN A 210 6.93 -10.17 10.80
C ASN A 210 6.51 -11.65 10.89
N LYS A 211 6.05 -12.23 9.79
CA LYS A 211 5.71 -13.67 9.74
C LYS A 211 6.93 -14.55 10.01
N ALA A 212 8.07 -14.22 9.39
CA ALA A 212 9.32 -14.94 9.64
C ALA A 212 9.76 -14.85 11.11
N GLN A 213 9.70 -13.65 11.71
CA GLN A 213 9.96 -13.47 13.15
C GLN A 213 8.97 -14.25 14.00
N GLY A 214 7.68 -14.27 13.64
CA GLY A 214 6.65 -15.07 14.32
C GLY A 214 7.01 -16.54 14.35
N LEU A 215 7.49 -17.11 13.25
CA LEU A 215 7.98 -18.51 13.19
C LEU A 215 9.17 -18.76 14.12
N VAL A 216 10.09 -17.82 14.23
CA VAL A 216 11.22 -17.91 15.17
C VAL A 216 10.71 -17.97 16.61
N TYR A 217 9.75 -17.12 16.97
CA TYR A 217 9.15 -17.17 18.32
C TYR A 217 8.40 -18.47 18.60
N PHE A 218 7.70 -19.03 17.61
CA PHE A 218 7.09 -20.37 17.75
C PHE A 218 8.13 -21.46 17.98
N THR A 219 9.26 -21.38 17.30
CA THR A 219 10.38 -22.30 17.51
C THR A 219 10.89 -22.22 18.95
N PHE A 220 11.11 -21.00 19.48
CA PHE A 220 11.49 -20.83 20.87
C PHE A 220 10.44 -21.36 21.84
N ALA A 221 9.15 -21.07 21.62
CA ALA A 221 8.06 -21.62 22.43
C ALA A 221 8.10 -23.14 22.47
N THR A 222 8.31 -23.78 21.32
CA THR A 222 8.42 -25.24 21.22
C THR A 222 9.61 -25.78 22.02
N TYR A 223 10.78 -25.12 21.93
CA TYR A 223 11.95 -25.51 22.74
C TYR A 223 11.66 -25.42 24.24
N PHE A 224 11.01 -24.35 24.70
CA PHE A 224 10.65 -24.21 26.11
C PHE A 224 9.63 -25.24 26.56
N ILE A 225 8.68 -25.64 25.71
CA ILE A 225 7.74 -26.73 26.00
C ILE A 225 8.48 -28.08 26.13
N ILE A 226 9.39 -28.39 25.21
CA ILE A 226 10.21 -29.60 25.27
C ILE A 226 11.07 -29.61 26.55
N CYS A 227 11.70 -28.49 26.87
CA CYS A 227 12.47 -28.30 28.09
C CYS A 227 11.60 -28.59 29.34
N PHE A 228 10.42 -28.01 29.41
CA PHE A 228 9.44 -28.22 30.48
C PHE A 228 9.11 -29.70 30.63
N ILE A 229 8.74 -30.36 29.54
CA ILE A 229 8.38 -31.83 29.58
C ILE A 229 9.57 -32.65 30.09
N THR A 230 10.79 -32.35 29.60
CA THR A 230 12.02 -33.06 30.01
C THR A 230 12.26 -32.88 31.50
N LEU A 231 12.14 -31.66 32.02
CA LEU A 231 12.33 -31.36 33.45
C LEU A 231 11.29 -32.08 34.32
N VAL A 232 10.03 -32.11 33.90
CA VAL A 232 8.96 -32.83 34.60
C VAL A 232 9.27 -34.35 34.65
N LEU A 233 9.73 -34.93 33.55
CA LEU A 233 10.13 -36.31 33.48
C LEU A 233 11.27 -36.61 34.47
N PHE A 234 12.30 -35.76 34.55
CA PHE A 234 13.36 -35.91 35.53
C PHE A 234 12.83 -35.89 36.97
N ILE A 235 11.92 -34.99 37.31
CA ILE A 235 11.32 -34.90 38.64
C ILE A 235 10.57 -36.19 38.96
N VAL A 236 9.82 -36.75 38.00
CA VAL A 236 9.08 -38.00 38.17
C VAL A 236 10.04 -39.17 38.40
N ILE A 237 11.12 -39.30 37.61
CA ILE A 237 12.13 -40.36 37.73
C ILE A 237 12.77 -40.30 39.12
N PHE A 238 13.20 -39.14 39.59
CA PHE A 238 13.77 -38.99 40.94
C PHE A 238 12.79 -39.33 42.03
N ARG A 239 11.51 -39.09 41.85
CA ARG A 239 10.46 -39.46 42.79
C ARG A 239 10.29 -40.98 42.87
N VAL A 240 10.27 -41.64 41.70
CA VAL A 240 10.17 -43.10 41.62
C VAL A 240 11.39 -43.80 42.27
N GLU A 241 12.59 -43.31 41.95
CA GLU A 241 13.84 -43.85 42.57
C GLU A 241 13.81 -43.70 44.10
N SER A 242 13.37 -42.56 44.62
CA SER A 242 13.25 -42.34 46.06
C SER A 242 12.25 -43.27 46.71
N HIS A 243 11.13 -43.59 46.06
CA HIS A 243 10.14 -44.56 46.55
C HIS A 243 10.70 -46.00 46.58
N LEU A 244 11.38 -46.41 45.49
CA LEU A 244 12.01 -47.73 45.41
C LEU A 244 13.07 -47.94 46.50
N LYS A 245 13.91 -46.94 46.72
CA LYS A 245 14.89 -46.97 47.84
C LYS A 245 14.20 -47.09 49.24
N SER A 246 13.04 -46.50 49.40
CA SER A 246 12.26 -46.57 50.64
C SER A 246 11.68 -47.96 50.87
N ILE A 247 11.25 -48.64 49.80
CA ILE A 247 10.69 -50.01 49.88
C ILE A 247 11.78 -51.07 50.14
N SER A 248 12.96 -50.90 49.51
CA SER A 248 14.08 -51.82 49.65
C SER A 248 14.75 -51.84 51.06
N LYS A 249 14.43 -50.82 51.89
CA LYS A 249 14.94 -50.69 53.25
C LYS A 249 13.98 -51.25 54.33
N LYS A 250 12.80 -51.70 53.94
CA LYS A 250 11.89 -52.45 54.80
C LYS A 250 12.10 -53.92 54.58
#